data_ceb471d1de6dfd1f51d7d82daea9d49b
#
_entry.id   ceb471d1de6dfd1f51d7d82daea9d49b
#
_cell.length_a   1.000
_cell.length_b   1.000
_cell.length_c   1.000
_cell.angle_alpha   90.00
_cell.angle_beta   90.00
_cell.angle_gamma   90.00
#
_symmetry.space_group_name_H-M   'P 1'
#
loop_
_entity.id
_entity.type
_entity.pdbx_description
1 polymer ?
#
loop_
_entity_poly.entity_id
_entity_poly.type
_entity_poly.pdbx_seq_one_letter_code
_entity_poly.pdbx_strand_id
1 'polypeptide(L)'
;MGIRLRHRLLAVGAVAAACWAAPSAAGAATVVSAGSHPVVRGSHGALINGRAYAPSKAPYVVKMVIWSANQIRHKPYKWGGGHGTWDDTGYDCSGAVSYALHGAGLLSYPLDSRGFMHWGDPGHGRWIDVYATDGHAYMRVAGLRFDTSGAGESGPRWRPERPWERRFWVRHPPGL
;
A
#
# COMPACT_ATOMS: atom_id res chain seq x y z
N MET A 1 18.07 83.79 -15.52
CA MET A 1 16.74 83.59 -14.94
C MET A 1 16.28 82.17 -15.37
N GLY A 2 16.60 81.17 -14.58
CA GLY A 2 16.42 79.74 -14.90
C GLY A 2 15.44 79.10 -13.96
N ILE A 3 14.31 78.67 -14.52
CA ILE A 3 13.23 78.00 -13.79
C ILE A 3 13.58 76.49 -13.71
N ARG A 4 13.77 75.98 -12.49
CA ARG A 4 13.98 74.55 -12.22
C ARG A 4 12.60 73.89 -12.06
N LEU A 5 12.24 73.05 -13.00
CA LEU A 5 11.06 72.17 -12.91
C LEU A 5 11.37 70.93 -12.07
N ARG A 6 10.72 70.78 -10.92
CA ARG A 6 10.84 69.60 -10.06
C ARG A 6 9.81 68.55 -10.48
N HIS A 7 10.30 67.44 -11.03
CA HIS A 7 9.45 66.28 -11.31
C HIS A 7 9.25 65.47 -9.97
N ARG A 8 7.99 65.36 -9.54
CA ARG A 8 7.59 64.48 -8.47
C ARG A 8 7.34 63.08 -9.07
N LEU A 9 8.17 62.13 -8.71
CA LEU A 9 7.92 60.71 -8.97
C LEU A 9 6.88 60.18 -7.97
N LEU A 10 5.73 59.76 -8.50
CA LEU A 10 4.72 59.02 -7.76
C LEU A 10 5.12 57.53 -7.78
N ALA A 11 5.51 57.00 -6.63
CA ALA A 11 5.74 55.57 -6.47
C ALA A 11 4.38 54.86 -6.34
N VAL A 12 4.02 54.05 -7.33
CA VAL A 12 2.86 53.15 -7.30
C VAL A 12 3.33 51.90 -6.59
N GLY A 13 2.90 51.71 -5.33
CA GLY A 13 3.13 50.49 -4.57
C GLY A 13 2.21 49.35 -5.09
N ALA A 14 2.81 48.33 -5.67
CA ALA A 14 2.12 47.12 -6.01
C ALA A 14 1.94 46.25 -4.71
N VAL A 15 0.69 46.12 -4.26
CA VAL A 15 0.33 45.21 -3.18
C VAL A 15 0.23 43.82 -3.79
N ALA A 16 1.21 42.96 -3.53
CA ALA A 16 1.16 41.56 -3.89
C ALA A 16 0.25 40.83 -2.88
N ALA A 17 -0.93 40.43 -3.32
CA ALA A 17 -1.81 39.54 -2.56
C ALA A 17 -1.21 38.13 -2.58
N ALA A 18 -0.62 37.70 -1.45
CA ALA A 18 -0.20 36.32 -1.25
C ALA A 18 -1.44 35.46 -1.00
N CYS A 19 -1.84 34.69 -2.01
CA CYS A 19 -2.81 33.59 -1.83
C CYS A 19 -2.16 32.49 -1.02
N TRP A 20 -2.45 32.42 0.26
CA TRP A 20 -2.15 31.27 1.08
C TRP A 20 -3.13 30.16 0.74
N ALA A 21 -2.67 29.18 -0.05
CA ALA A 21 -3.38 27.91 -0.19
C ALA A 21 -3.33 27.18 1.14
N ALA A 22 -4.44 27.09 1.82
CA ALA A 22 -4.58 26.25 3.01
C ALA A 22 -4.28 24.79 2.60
N PRO A 23 -3.45 24.04 3.39
CA PRO A 23 -3.25 22.63 3.13
C PRO A 23 -4.60 21.91 3.28
N SER A 24 -5.03 21.22 2.22
CA SER A 24 -6.17 20.32 2.28
C SER A 24 -5.90 19.31 3.39
N ALA A 25 -6.69 19.37 4.47
CA ALA A 25 -6.67 18.35 5.50
C ALA A 25 -7.01 17.02 4.85
N ALA A 26 -6.01 16.16 4.63
CA ALA A 26 -6.22 14.77 4.31
C ALA A 26 -7.11 14.22 5.44
N GLY A 27 -8.37 13.92 5.12
CA GLY A 27 -9.34 13.48 6.11
C GLY A 27 -8.78 12.30 6.88
N ALA A 28 -8.65 12.44 8.19
CA ALA A 28 -8.18 11.37 9.06
C ALA A 28 -9.09 10.14 8.85
N ALA A 29 -8.47 8.99 8.52
CA ALA A 29 -9.20 7.76 8.32
C ALA A 29 -9.97 7.40 9.57
N THR A 30 -11.30 7.46 9.54
CA THR A 30 -12.14 7.14 10.69
C THR A 30 -12.15 5.63 10.87
N VAL A 31 -11.50 5.15 11.94
CA VAL A 31 -11.54 3.75 12.35
C VAL A 31 -12.92 3.47 12.92
N VAL A 32 -13.63 2.52 12.34
CA VAL A 32 -14.91 2.02 12.84
C VAL A 32 -14.63 0.63 13.39
N SER A 33 -14.78 0.47 14.70
CA SER A 33 -14.53 -0.82 15.35
C SER A 33 -15.62 -1.81 15.00
N ALA A 34 -15.24 -2.95 14.41
CA ALA A 34 -16.08 -4.14 14.31
C ALA A 34 -15.32 -5.30 14.99
N GLY A 35 -15.58 -5.51 16.27
CA GLY A 35 -14.96 -6.58 17.05
C GLY A 35 -13.43 -6.48 17.16
N SER A 36 -12.76 -7.64 17.18
CA SER A 36 -11.28 -7.73 17.29
C SER A 36 -10.50 -7.24 16.07
N HIS A 37 -11.19 -6.97 14.96
CA HIS A 37 -10.59 -6.59 13.69
C HIS A 37 -11.12 -5.25 13.20
N PRO A 38 -10.54 -4.14 13.66
CA PRO A 38 -11.03 -2.81 13.30
C PRO A 38 -10.91 -2.54 11.80
N VAL A 39 -11.89 -1.80 11.26
CA VAL A 39 -11.95 -1.40 9.85
C VAL A 39 -12.03 0.12 9.74
N VAL A 40 -11.67 0.65 8.58
CA VAL A 40 -11.86 2.07 8.22
C VAL A 40 -13.03 2.22 7.27
N ARG A 41 -13.68 3.37 7.30
CA ARG A 41 -14.80 3.67 6.41
C ARG A 41 -14.33 3.77 4.95
N GLY A 42 -15.10 3.21 4.02
CA GLY A 42 -14.88 3.35 2.59
C GLY A 42 -14.37 2.10 1.90
N SER A 43 -13.75 2.26 0.73
CA SER A 43 -13.25 1.20 -0.16
C SER A 43 -11.72 1.09 -0.18
N HIS A 44 -10.99 2.02 0.43
CA HIS A 44 -9.53 2.00 0.52
C HIS A 44 -9.10 1.67 1.95
N GLY A 45 -8.09 0.83 2.09
CA GLY A 45 -7.44 0.55 3.36
C GLY A 45 -6.67 1.77 3.87
N ALA A 46 -6.41 1.80 5.16
CA ALA A 46 -5.56 2.82 5.78
C ALA A 46 -4.35 2.19 6.46
N LEU A 47 -3.21 2.84 6.32
CA LEU A 47 -1.98 2.48 7.03
C LEU A 47 -1.80 3.44 8.21
N ILE A 48 -1.90 2.91 9.43
CA ILE A 48 -1.78 3.69 10.66
C ILE A 48 -0.72 3.00 11.53
N ASN A 49 0.36 3.70 11.86
CA ASN A 49 1.46 3.18 12.68
C ASN A 49 1.98 1.81 12.21
N GLY A 50 2.15 1.63 10.89
CA GLY A 50 2.66 0.38 10.30
C GLY A 50 1.66 -0.79 10.28
N ARG A 51 0.42 -0.58 10.73
CA ARG A 51 -0.67 -1.57 10.67
C ARG A 51 -1.68 -1.17 9.59
N ALA A 52 -2.07 -2.13 8.75
CA ALA A 52 -3.14 -1.92 7.79
C ALA A 52 -4.51 -2.15 8.42
N TYR A 53 -5.44 -1.27 8.10
CA TYR A 53 -6.84 -1.35 8.47
C TYR A 53 -7.66 -1.61 7.22
N ALA A 54 -8.44 -2.68 7.25
CA ALA A 54 -9.26 -3.07 6.12
C ALA A 54 -10.41 -2.08 5.90
N PRO A 55 -10.80 -1.79 4.65
CA PRO A 55 -11.92 -0.91 4.39
C PRO A 55 -13.27 -1.62 4.66
N SER A 56 -14.23 -0.86 5.17
CA SER A 56 -15.56 -1.40 5.55
C SER A 56 -16.32 -1.98 4.36
N LYS A 57 -16.13 -1.41 3.14
CA LYS A 57 -16.80 -1.85 1.91
C LYS A 57 -16.13 -3.05 1.22
N ALA A 58 -14.94 -3.49 1.69
CA ALA A 58 -14.29 -4.66 1.09
C ALA A 58 -15.05 -5.96 1.44
N PRO A 59 -15.05 -6.94 0.54
CA PRO A 59 -15.48 -8.30 0.84
C PRO A 59 -14.74 -8.88 2.06
N TYR A 60 -15.38 -9.82 2.75
CA TYR A 60 -14.79 -10.40 3.98
C TYR A 60 -13.42 -11.05 3.70
N VAL A 61 -13.30 -11.77 2.57
CA VAL A 61 -12.05 -12.41 2.16
C VAL A 61 -10.90 -11.42 1.98
N VAL A 62 -11.16 -10.23 1.44
CA VAL A 62 -10.15 -9.15 1.31
C VAL A 62 -9.72 -8.63 2.68
N LYS A 63 -10.66 -8.52 3.63
CA LYS A 63 -10.35 -8.15 5.02
C LYS A 63 -9.47 -9.22 5.67
N MET A 64 -9.76 -10.50 5.43
CA MET A 64 -8.95 -11.62 5.92
C MET A 64 -7.50 -11.56 5.41
N VAL A 65 -7.27 -11.23 4.13
CA VAL A 65 -5.90 -11.03 3.60
C VAL A 65 -5.14 -9.95 4.39
N ILE A 66 -5.78 -8.80 4.63
CA ILE A 66 -5.17 -7.70 5.39
C ILE A 66 -4.87 -8.13 6.83
N TRP A 67 -5.79 -8.80 7.49
CA TRP A 67 -5.61 -9.23 8.87
C TRP A 67 -4.52 -10.29 9.01
N SER A 68 -4.45 -11.25 8.08
CA SER A 68 -3.37 -12.25 8.03
C SER A 68 -2.01 -11.61 7.78
N ALA A 69 -1.89 -10.71 6.82
CA ALA A 69 -0.66 -9.97 6.57
C ALA A 69 -0.21 -9.15 7.79
N ASN A 70 -1.15 -8.61 8.57
CA ASN A 70 -0.84 -7.91 9.82
C ASN A 70 -0.15 -8.80 10.87
N GLN A 71 -0.37 -10.11 10.87
CA GLN A 71 0.22 -11.02 11.84
C GLN A 71 1.73 -11.14 11.65
N ILE A 72 2.18 -11.10 10.40
CA ILE A 72 3.59 -11.25 10.06
C ILE A 72 4.32 -9.94 9.76
N ARG A 73 3.67 -8.79 9.87
CA ARG A 73 4.20 -7.47 9.46
C ARG A 73 5.47 -7.01 10.20
N HIS A 74 5.88 -7.69 11.25
CA HIS A 74 7.11 -7.42 12.02
C HIS A 74 8.12 -8.57 11.96
N LYS A 75 7.81 -9.64 11.24
CA LYS A 75 8.74 -10.75 11.07
C LYS A 75 9.93 -10.30 10.23
N PRO A 76 11.14 -10.83 10.47
CA PRO A 76 12.31 -10.52 9.66
C PRO A 76 12.20 -11.13 8.26
N TYR A 77 13.03 -10.62 7.34
CA TYR A 77 13.27 -11.32 6.08
C TYR A 77 14.06 -12.60 6.33
N LYS A 78 13.59 -13.71 5.73
CA LYS A 78 14.26 -15.00 5.75
C LYS A 78 14.12 -15.62 4.38
N TRP A 79 15.24 -15.84 3.68
CA TRP A 79 15.23 -16.51 2.38
C TRP A 79 14.59 -17.90 2.50
N GLY A 80 13.62 -18.21 1.60
CA GLY A 80 12.82 -19.44 1.66
C GLY A 80 11.81 -19.49 2.81
N GLY A 81 11.70 -18.43 3.59
CA GLY A 81 10.75 -18.36 4.71
C GLY A 81 9.30 -18.30 4.25
N GLY A 82 8.42 -19.06 4.93
CA GLY A 82 7.02 -19.22 4.58
C GLY A 82 6.72 -20.29 3.54
N HIS A 83 7.74 -21.04 3.05
CA HIS A 83 7.55 -22.09 2.05
C HIS A 83 7.52 -23.51 2.66
N GLY A 84 8.21 -23.76 3.75
CA GLY A 84 8.20 -25.05 4.45
C GLY A 84 7.12 -25.17 5.51
N THR A 85 6.68 -24.07 6.05
CA THR A 85 5.60 -23.95 7.03
C THR A 85 4.93 -22.61 6.92
N TRP A 86 3.63 -22.55 7.20
CA TRP A 86 2.90 -21.29 7.24
C TRP A 86 3.34 -20.39 8.40
N ASP A 87 3.56 -21.00 9.58
CA ASP A 87 4.04 -20.27 10.75
C ASP A 87 5.57 -20.36 10.85
N ASP A 88 6.27 -19.43 10.26
CA ASP A 88 7.72 -19.36 10.20
C ASP A 88 8.28 -18.21 11.06
N THR A 89 9.56 -18.28 11.38
CA THR A 89 10.29 -17.23 12.11
C THR A 89 10.55 -15.98 11.29
N GLY A 90 10.51 -16.08 9.95
CA GLY A 90 10.67 -14.99 8.98
C GLY A 90 10.11 -15.40 7.63
N TYR A 91 9.98 -14.45 6.74
CA TYR A 91 9.38 -14.66 5.42
C TYR A 91 10.20 -14.01 4.33
N ASP A 92 10.30 -14.66 3.17
CA ASP A 92 10.73 -14.00 1.94
C ASP A 92 9.55 -13.29 1.26
N CYS A 93 9.81 -12.74 0.08
CA CYS A 93 8.84 -11.94 -0.66
C CYS A 93 7.57 -12.72 -1.02
N SER A 94 7.72 -13.89 -1.61
CA SER A 94 6.63 -14.77 -2.05
C SER A 94 6.00 -15.54 -0.89
N GLY A 95 6.77 -15.93 0.12
CA GLY A 95 6.27 -16.56 1.34
C GLY A 95 5.36 -15.62 2.13
N ALA A 96 5.69 -14.32 2.20
CA ALA A 96 4.84 -13.33 2.85
C ALA A 96 3.50 -13.14 2.12
N VAL A 97 3.52 -13.09 0.77
CA VAL A 97 2.30 -13.04 -0.05
C VAL A 97 1.48 -14.31 0.13
N SER A 98 2.14 -15.48 0.08
CA SER A 98 1.50 -16.79 0.26
C SER A 98 0.80 -16.89 1.61
N TYR A 99 1.46 -16.49 2.69
CA TYR A 99 0.88 -16.48 4.04
C TYR A 99 -0.41 -15.66 4.11
N ALA A 100 -0.38 -14.45 3.56
CA ALA A 100 -1.53 -13.56 3.61
C ALA A 100 -2.74 -14.10 2.82
N LEU A 101 -2.48 -14.65 1.63
CA LEU A 101 -3.52 -15.26 0.79
C LEU A 101 -4.05 -16.56 1.40
N HIS A 102 -3.17 -17.39 1.98
CA HIS A 102 -3.57 -18.62 2.68
C HIS A 102 -4.50 -18.33 3.85
N GLY A 103 -4.18 -17.33 4.68
CA GLY A 103 -5.02 -16.95 5.82
C GLY A 103 -6.41 -16.45 5.45
N ALA A 104 -6.62 -16.12 4.17
CA ALA A 104 -7.93 -15.78 3.60
C ALA A 104 -8.58 -16.95 2.81
N GLY A 105 -7.95 -18.13 2.77
CA GLY A 105 -8.43 -19.28 2.02
C GLY A 105 -8.26 -19.17 0.50
N LEU A 106 -7.45 -18.22 0.02
CA LEU A 106 -7.21 -17.98 -1.41
C LEU A 106 -6.06 -18.81 -1.98
N LEU A 107 -5.26 -19.45 -1.12
CA LEU A 107 -4.08 -20.22 -1.49
C LEU A 107 -3.95 -21.45 -0.58
N SER A 108 -3.82 -22.65 -1.19
CA SER A 108 -3.74 -23.91 -0.44
C SER A 108 -2.31 -24.34 -0.11
N TYR A 109 -1.34 -23.91 -0.88
CA TYR A 109 0.09 -24.20 -0.71
C TYR A 109 0.92 -22.97 -1.09
N PRO A 110 2.12 -22.77 -0.51
CA PRO A 110 2.93 -21.61 -0.80
C PRO A 110 3.48 -21.64 -2.22
N LEU A 111 3.49 -20.48 -2.87
CA LEU A 111 4.06 -20.27 -4.18
C LEU A 111 5.32 -19.43 -4.08
N ASP A 112 6.32 -19.75 -4.91
CA ASP A 112 7.44 -18.86 -5.16
C ASP A 112 7.03 -17.71 -6.10
N SER A 113 7.93 -16.77 -6.36
CA SER A 113 7.64 -15.62 -7.22
C SER A 113 7.31 -16.01 -8.65
N ARG A 114 7.89 -17.09 -9.18
CA ARG A 114 7.56 -17.62 -10.52
C ARG A 114 6.18 -18.25 -10.56
N GLY A 115 5.81 -18.99 -9.53
CA GLY A 115 4.46 -19.54 -9.38
C GLY A 115 3.40 -18.44 -9.39
N PHE A 116 3.66 -17.31 -8.74
CA PHE A 116 2.75 -16.17 -8.77
C PHE A 116 2.62 -15.51 -10.14
N MET A 117 3.59 -15.63 -11.05
CA MET A 117 3.46 -15.14 -12.43
C MET A 117 2.34 -15.84 -13.22
N HIS A 118 1.91 -17.02 -12.76
CA HIS A 118 0.89 -17.87 -13.41
C HIS A 118 -0.34 -18.14 -12.53
N TRP A 119 -0.39 -17.59 -11.33
CA TRP A 119 -1.48 -17.77 -10.38
C TRP A 119 -2.66 -16.86 -10.70
N GLY A 120 -3.89 -17.34 -10.43
CA GLY A 120 -5.11 -16.54 -10.59
C GLY A 120 -5.37 -16.03 -12.00
N ASP A 121 -6.15 -14.98 -12.12
CA ASP A 121 -6.49 -14.33 -13.38
C ASP A 121 -5.45 -13.26 -13.76
N PRO A 122 -5.19 -13.04 -15.06
CA PRO A 122 -4.24 -12.02 -15.51
C PRO A 122 -4.81 -10.60 -15.39
N GLY A 123 -3.92 -9.64 -15.07
CA GLY A 123 -4.26 -8.23 -14.98
C GLY A 123 -4.62 -7.79 -13.57
N HIS A 124 -5.24 -6.60 -13.47
CA HIS A 124 -5.61 -6.01 -12.20
C HIS A 124 -6.96 -6.51 -11.71
N GLY A 125 -7.03 -6.87 -10.44
CA GLY A 125 -8.27 -7.11 -9.71
C GLY A 125 -8.87 -5.82 -9.16
N ARG A 126 -10.06 -5.95 -8.63
CA ARG A 126 -10.74 -4.83 -7.96
C ARG A 126 -10.13 -4.52 -6.58
N TRP A 127 -9.65 -5.55 -5.88
CA TRP A 127 -9.26 -5.45 -4.49
C TRP A 127 -7.85 -5.94 -4.19
N ILE A 128 -7.39 -6.95 -4.93
CA ILE A 128 -6.12 -7.63 -4.70
C ILE A 128 -5.38 -7.76 -6.01
N ASP A 129 -4.14 -7.27 -6.04
CA ASP A 129 -3.18 -7.52 -7.11
C ASP A 129 -1.93 -8.19 -6.51
N VAL A 130 -1.47 -9.25 -7.13
CA VAL A 130 -0.15 -9.84 -6.87
C VAL A 130 0.76 -9.48 -8.03
N TYR A 131 1.87 -8.85 -7.71
CA TYR A 131 2.91 -8.46 -8.65
C TYR A 131 4.07 -9.42 -8.51
N ALA A 132 4.48 -10.06 -9.61
CA ALA A 132 5.52 -11.08 -9.59
C ALA A 132 6.50 -10.96 -10.76
N THR A 133 7.76 -11.32 -10.50
CA THR A 133 8.86 -11.51 -11.47
C THR A 133 9.62 -12.78 -11.10
N ASP A 134 10.67 -13.13 -11.84
CA ASP A 134 11.55 -14.25 -11.51
C ASP A 134 12.18 -14.18 -10.09
N GLY A 135 12.40 -12.98 -9.58
CA GLY A 135 13.15 -12.80 -8.32
C GLY A 135 12.41 -12.07 -7.22
N HIS A 136 11.16 -11.64 -7.45
CA HIS A 136 10.41 -10.88 -6.44
C HIS A 136 8.91 -11.00 -6.60
N ALA A 137 8.20 -11.00 -5.47
CA ALA A 137 6.75 -10.89 -5.44
C ALA A 137 6.31 -9.93 -4.31
N TYR A 138 5.25 -9.19 -4.55
CA TYR A 138 4.55 -8.39 -3.55
C TYR A 138 3.07 -8.31 -3.91
N MET A 139 2.23 -7.84 -3.00
CA MET A 139 0.82 -7.64 -3.29
C MET A 139 0.34 -6.23 -2.98
N ARG A 140 -0.74 -5.85 -3.63
CA ARG A 140 -1.56 -4.68 -3.37
C ARG A 140 -2.93 -5.13 -2.91
N VAL A 141 -3.40 -4.63 -1.79
CA VAL A 141 -4.71 -4.97 -1.23
C VAL A 141 -5.41 -3.69 -0.82
N ALA A 142 -6.55 -3.41 -1.43
CA ALA A 142 -7.38 -2.24 -1.13
C ALA A 142 -6.58 -0.92 -1.09
N GLY A 143 -5.62 -0.72 -2.03
CA GLY A 143 -4.79 0.48 -2.14
C GLY A 143 -3.56 0.50 -1.23
N LEU A 144 -3.26 -0.56 -0.51
CA LEU A 144 -2.05 -0.69 0.32
C LEU A 144 -1.12 -1.74 -0.25
N ARG A 145 0.18 -1.48 -0.26
CA ARG A 145 1.21 -2.43 -0.68
C ARG A 145 1.74 -3.22 0.51
N PHE A 146 1.79 -4.55 0.38
CA PHE A 146 2.46 -5.45 1.32
C PHE A 146 3.67 -6.08 0.65
N ASP A 147 4.85 -5.83 1.19
CA ASP A 147 6.11 -6.09 0.51
C ASP A 147 7.24 -6.30 1.52
N THR A 148 8.20 -7.16 1.20
CA THR A 148 9.42 -7.36 1.98
C THR A 148 10.56 -6.43 1.56
N SER A 149 10.44 -5.72 0.45
CA SER A 149 11.43 -4.78 -0.06
C SER A 149 11.08 -3.33 0.23
N GLY A 150 12.09 -2.47 0.34
CA GLY A 150 11.92 -1.02 0.51
C GLY A 150 13.00 -0.39 1.37
N ALA A 151 13.08 0.95 1.37
CA ALA A 151 14.11 1.69 2.09
C ALA A 151 14.05 1.43 3.60
N GLY A 152 15.19 1.07 4.18
CA GLY A 152 15.42 1.04 5.62
C GLY A 152 14.98 -0.22 6.37
N GLU A 153 14.21 -1.12 5.78
CA GLU A 153 13.73 -2.34 6.46
C GLU A 153 13.61 -3.53 5.51
N SER A 154 13.98 -4.70 5.99
CA SER A 154 13.76 -5.98 5.33
C SER A 154 12.68 -6.79 6.05
N GLY A 155 11.96 -7.64 5.28
CA GLY A 155 10.87 -8.44 5.80
C GLY A 155 9.47 -7.88 5.48
N PRO A 156 8.39 -8.63 5.79
CA PRO A 156 7.03 -8.24 5.49
C PRO A 156 6.63 -6.92 6.14
N ARG A 157 6.18 -5.96 5.34
CA ARG A 157 5.74 -4.65 5.82
C ARG A 157 4.61 -4.11 4.95
N TRP A 158 3.69 -3.40 5.57
CA TRP A 158 2.76 -2.54 4.86
C TRP A 158 3.44 -1.23 4.47
N ARG A 159 3.18 -0.80 3.25
CA ARG A 159 3.78 0.40 2.67
C ARG A 159 2.73 1.22 1.93
N PRO A 160 2.94 2.53 1.75
CA PRO A 160 2.13 3.30 0.82
C PRO A 160 2.21 2.70 -0.59
N GLU A 161 1.15 2.89 -1.36
CA GLU A 161 1.10 2.49 -2.75
C GLU A 161 2.22 3.17 -3.55
N ARG A 162 2.78 2.46 -4.52
CA ARG A 162 3.74 3.02 -5.48
C ARG A 162 3.09 3.12 -6.86
N PRO A 163 3.59 4.03 -7.73
CA PRO A 163 3.27 3.96 -9.15
C PRO A 163 3.64 2.59 -9.70
N TRP A 164 2.86 2.14 -10.68
CA TRP A 164 3.02 0.84 -11.30
C TRP A 164 4.41 0.62 -11.92
N GLU A 165 4.99 -0.56 -11.69
CA GLU A 165 6.25 -0.99 -12.27
C GLU A 165 5.99 -1.96 -13.44
N ARG A 166 6.26 -1.54 -14.66
CA ARG A 166 5.98 -2.28 -15.92
C ARG A 166 6.61 -3.67 -16.03
N ARG A 167 7.62 -3.96 -15.25
CA ARG A 167 8.36 -5.24 -15.30
C ARG A 167 7.67 -6.41 -14.59
N PHE A 168 6.57 -6.17 -13.85
CA PHE A 168 5.89 -7.21 -13.10
C PHE A 168 4.73 -7.82 -13.89
N TRP A 169 4.57 -9.13 -13.79
CA TRP A 169 3.33 -9.80 -14.09
C TRP A 169 2.33 -9.48 -12.99
N VAL A 170 1.14 -9.08 -13.39
CA VAL A 170 0.07 -8.74 -12.45
C VAL A 170 -0.98 -9.84 -12.51
N ARG A 171 -1.35 -10.34 -11.35
CA ARG A 171 -2.34 -11.41 -11.16
C ARG A 171 -3.28 -11.06 -10.02
N HIS A 172 -4.50 -11.58 -10.09
CA HIS A 172 -5.49 -11.39 -9.03
C HIS A 172 -6.31 -12.66 -8.80
N PRO A 173 -6.87 -12.86 -7.59
CA PRO A 173 -7.80 -13.96 -7.36
C PRO A 173 -9.06 -13.76 -8.20
N PRO A 174 -9.66 -14.81 -8.78
CA PRO A 174 -10.89 -14.69 -9.54
C PRO A 174 -11.99 -13.95 -8.79
N GLY A 175 -12.58 -12.93 -9.44
CA GLY A 175 -13.67 -12.13 -8.87
C GLY A 175 -13.27 -11.09 -7.81
N LEU A 176 -11.99 -10.88 -7.52
CA LEU A 176 -11.48 -9.90 -6.56
C LEU A 176 -10.50 -8.86 -7.21
#